data_7cbbf80d2ca97216730c6f38ec151ad2
#
_entry.id   7cbbf80d2ca97216730c6f38ec151ad2
#
_cell.length_a   1.000
_cell.length_b   1.000
_cell.length_c   1.000
_cell.angle_alpha   90.00
_cell.angle_beta   90.00
_cell.angle_gamma   90.00
#
_symmetry.space_group_name_H-M   'P 1'
#
loop_
_entity.id
_entity.type
_entity.pdbx_description
1 polymer ?
#
loop_
_entity_poly.entity_id
_entity_poly.type
_entity_poly.pdbx_seq_one_letter_code
_entity_poly.pdbx_strand_id
1 'polypeptide(L)'
;MSNVVILAARLLLAALFLIFGWRKLTDFSGTVSQMVQLKAPAPVLAAGIATFMELPVSFAIAVGAFTRPLALLMFLYTLGTALIGHRFWTANDAERVDSMDSFFKNLSIMGGFLLLFVTGPGKYSIDVLFNFPSP
;
A
#
# COMPACT_ATOMS: atom_id res chain seq x y z
N MET A 1 -18.52 10.71 15.34
CA MET A 1 -17.87 11.56 14.29
C MET A 1 -16.51 11.00 13.91
N SER A 2 -15.60 10.82 14.86
CA SER A 2 -14.26 10.30 14.56
C SER A 2 -14.28 8.91 13.91
N ASN A 3 -15.21 8.03 14.28
CA ASN A 3 -15.34 6.70 13.69
C ASN A 3 -15.71 6.74 12.20
N VAL A 4 -16.55 7.69 11.79
CA VAL A 4 -16.90 7.88 10.37
C VAL A 4 -15.68 8.42 9.61
N VAL A 5 -14.94 9.35 10.20
CA VAL A 5 -13.74 9.91 9.59
C VAL A 5 -12.65 8.83 9.45
N ILE A 6 -12.48 7.99 10.46
CA ILE A 6 -11.54 6.87 10.39
C ILE A 6 -11.93 5.90 9.27
N LEU A 7 -13.22 5.57 9.16
CA LEU A 7 -13.70 4.74 8.05
C LEU A 7 -13.37 5.37 6.69
N ALA A 8 -13.68 6.65 6.53
CA ALA A 8 -13.38 7.36 5.29
C ALA A 8 -11.88 7.35 4.98
N ALA A 9 -11.03 7.64 5.96
CA ALA A 9 -9.59 7.64 5.80
C ALA A 9 -9.08 6.25 5.40
N ARG A 10 -9.59 5.21 6.04
CA ARG A 10 -9.22 3.83 5.75
C ARG A 10 -9.59 3.43 4.33
N LEU A 11 -10.80 3.80 3.88
CA LEU A 11 -11.24 3.52 2.51
C LEU A 11 -10.42 4.29 1.48
N LEU A 12 -10.08 5.54 1.76
CA LEU A 12 -9.24 6.35 0.87
C LEU A 12 -7.82 5.78 0.76
N LEU A 13 -7.23 5.38 1.88
CA LEU A 13 -5.91 4.75 1.86
C LEU A 13 -5.90 3.46 1.06
N ALA A 14 -6.94 2.64 1.21
CA ALA A 14 -7.04 1.36 0.51
C ALA A 14 -7.35 1.53 -0.98
N ALA A 15 -8.07 2.56 -1.38
CA ALA A 15 -8.60 2.72 -2.74
C ALA A 15 -7.48 2.69 -3.80
N LEU A 16 -6.42 3.44 -3.60
CA LEU A 16 -5.30 3.50 -4.54
C LEU A 16 -4.69 2.11 -4.75
N PHE A 17 -4.43 1.41 -3.65
CA PHE A 17 -3.79 0.09 -3.69
C PHE A 17 -4.72 -0.97 -4.28
N LEU A 18 -6.03 -0.89 -4.00
CA LEU A 18 -7.00 -1.80 -4.59
C LEU A 18 -7.03 -1.66 -6.12
N ILE A 19 -7.03 -0.43 -6.62
CA ILE A 19 -7.01 -0.17 -8.05
C ILE A 19 -5.72 -0.70 -8.67
N PHE A 20 -4.59 -0.38 -8.08
CA PHE A 20 -3.29 -0.81 -8.58
C PHE A 20 -3.10 -2.32 -8.47
N GLY A 21 -3.55 -2.91 -7.37
CA GLY A 21 -3.49 -4.36 -7.18
C GLY A 21 -4.35 -5.12 -8.19
N TRP A 22 -5.51 -4.59 -8.51
CA TRP A 22 -6.37 -5.16 -9.55
C TRP A 22 -5.69 -5.13 -10.92
N ARG A 23 -5.06 -4.00 -11.25
CA ARG A 23 -4.30 -3.89 -12.51
C ARG A 23 -3.16 -4.91 -12.57
N LYS A 24 -2.45 -5.10 -11.45
CA LYS A 24 -1.35 -6.07 -11.37
C LYS A 24 -1.85 -7.49 -11.52
N LEU A 25 -2.97 -7.83 -10.91
CA LEU A 25 -3.54 -9.17 -11.00
C LEU A 25 -4.00 -9.48 -12.42
N THR A 26 -4.66 -8.53 -13.08
CA THR A 26 -5.22 -8.74 -14.41
C THR A 26 -4.18 -8.68 -15.53
N ASP A 27 -3.00 -8.13 -15.26
CA ASP A 27 -1.87 -8.10 -16.18
C ASP A 27 -0.59 -8.47 -15.43
N PHE A 28 -0.55 -9.70 -14.93
CA PHE A 28 0.58 -10.15 -14.10
C PHE A 28 1.88 -10.20 -14.90
N SER A 29 1.83 -10.64 -16.16
CA SER A 29 3.02 -10.69 -17.01
C SER A 29 3.59 -9.29 -17.26
N GLY A 30 2.74 -8.28 -17.47
CA GLY A 30 3.17 -6.88 -17.56
C GLY A 30 3.77 -6.37 -16.27
N THR A 31 3.22 -6.80 -15.15
CA THR A 31 3.76 -6.45 -13.82
C THR A 31 5.16 -7.03 -13.63
N VAL A 32 5.37 -8.29 -14.01
CA VAL A 32 6.71 -8.90 -13.96
C VAL A 32 7.69 -8.14 -14.85
N SER A 33 7.28 -7.77 -16.06
CA SER A 33 8.12 -6.97 -16.96
C SER A 33 8.51 -5.64 -16.35
N GLN A 34 7.58 -4.97 -15.68
CA GLN A 34 7.85 -3.73 -14.96
C GLN A 34 8.88 -3.94 -13.84
N MET A 35 8.78 -5.04 -13.10
CA MET A 35 9.75 -5.36 -12.05
C MET A 35 11.14 -5.58 -12.62
N VAL A 36 11.24 -6.21 -13.80
CA VAL A 36 12.52 -6.35 -14.50
C VAL A 36 13.11 -4.99 -14.84
N GLN A 37 12.29 -4.08 -15.38
CA GLN A 37 12.73 -2.73 -15.75
C GLN A 37 13.18 -1.94 -14.52
N LEU A 38 12.54 -2.13 -13.38
CA LEU A 38 12.90 -1.47 -12.12
C LEU A 38 14.12 -2.11 -11.46
N LYS A 39 14.66 -3.18 -12.03
CA LYS A 39 15.78 -3.94 -11.47
C LYS A 39 15.46 -4.46 -10.06
N ALA A 40 14.21 -4.82 -9.82
CA ALA A 40 13.81 -5.43 -8.57
C ALA A 40 14.40 -6.83 -8.44
N PRO A 41 14.84 -7.23 -7.22
CA PRO A 41 15.31 -8.60 -7.02
C PRO A 41 14.16 -9.59 -7.20
N ALA A 42 14.44 -10.76 -7.81
CA ALA A 42 13.43 -11.81 -8.05
C ALA A 42 12.13 -11.23 -8.64
N PRO A 43 12.11 -10.79 -9.92
CA PRO A 43 11.00 -10.01 -10.47
C PRO A 43 9.63 -10.69 -10.34
N VAL A 44 9.56 -12.02 -10.53
CA VAL A 44 8.29 -12.75 -10.39
C VAL A 44 7.81 -12.72 -8.94
N LEU A 45 8.70 -12.94 -8.00
CA LEU A 45 8.36 -12.86 -6.57
C LEU A 45 7.97 -11.44 -6.18
N ALA A 46 8.71 -10.44 -6.66
CA ALA A 46 8.38 -9.04 -6.39
C ALA A 46 6.99 -8.67 -6.93
N ALA A 47 6.65 -9.14 -8.14
CA ALA A 47 5.33 -8.92 -8.72
C ALA A 47 4.23 -9.61 -7.91
N GLY A 48 4.49 -10.83 -7.42
CA GLY A 48 3.56 -11.57 -6.57
C GLY A 48 3.33 -10.89 -5.24
N ILE A 49 4.40 -10.44 -4.59
CA ILE A 49 4.31 -9.69 -3.32
C ILE A 49 3.53 -8.39 -3.53
N ALA A 50 3.82 -7.64 -4.59
CA ALA A 50 3.12 -6.39 -4.87
C ALA A 50 1.62 -6.63 -5.09
N THR A 51 1.26 -7.64 -5.86
CA THR A 51 -0.14 -7.98 -6.10
C THR A 51 -0.84 -8.38 -4.79
N PHE A 52 -0.20 -9.22 -3.98
CA PHE A 52 -0.75 -9.65 -2.70
C PHE A 52 -0.93 -8.48 -1.73
N MET A 53 0.07 -7.61 -1.60
CA MET A 53 -0.01 -6.48 -0.69
C MET A 53 -1.04 -5.45 -1.16
N GLU A 54 -1.11 -5.21 -2.45
CA GLU A 54 -1.97 -4.14 -2.99
C GLU A 54 -3.42 -4.57 -3.15
N LEU A 55 -3.73 -5.85 -3.30
CA LEU A 55 -5.10 -6.30 -3.44
C LEU A 55 -5.64 -6.96 -2.17
N PRO A 56 -5.23 -8.18 -1.75
CA PRO A 56 -5.81 -8.80 -0.56
C PRO A 56 -5.57 -8.02 0.73
N VAL A 57 -4.35 -7.54 0.96
CA VAL A 57 -4.01 -6.84 2.21
C VAL A 57 -4.76 -5.51 2.28
N SER A 58 -4.80 -4.75 1.19
CA SER A 58 -5.55 -3.49 1.16
C SER A 58 -7.04 -3.71 1.29
N PHE A 59 -7.58 -4.80 0.73
CA PHE A 59 -8.98 -5.16 0.94
C PHE A 59 -9.25 -5.42 2.43
N ALA A 60 -8.38 -6.15 3.10
CA ALA A 60 -8.51 -6.40 4.53
C ALA A 60 -8.52 -5.09 5.33
N ILE A 61 -7.66 -4.14 4.97
CA ILE A 61 -7.65 -2.81 5.60
C ILE A 61 -8.97 -2.07 5.31
N ALA A 62 -9.48 -2.15 4.07
CA ALA A 62 -10.72 -1.49 3.70
C ALA A 62 -11.89 -1.95 4.56
N VAL A 63 -12.00 -3.26 4.81
CA VAL A 63 -13.05 -3.83 5.67
C VAL A 63 -12.70 -3.77 7.17
N GLY A 64 -11.50 -3.36 7.50
CA GLY A 64 -11.06 -3.22 8.90
C GLY A 64 -10.71 -4.53 9.58
N ALA A 65 -10.12 -5.49 8.84
CA ALA A 65 -9.67 -6.76 9.39
C ALA A 65 -8.17 -6.70 9.68
N PHE A 66 -7.75 -7.05 10.90
CA PHE A 66 -6.36 -7.03 11.34
C PHE A 66 -5.68 -5.68 11.05
N THR A 67 -6.40 -4.59 11.31
CA THR A 67 -6.07 -3.26 10.80
C THR A 67 -4.71 -2.78 11.25
N ARG A 68 -4.39 -2.87 12.55
CA ARG A 68 -3.11 -2.32 13.05
C ARG A 68 -1.90 -3.07 12.50
N PRO A 69 -1.81 -4.42 12.59
CA PRO A 69 -0.66 -5.10 12.01
C PRO A 69 -0.54 -4.91 10.51
N LEU A 70 -1.67 -4.91 9.79
CA LEU A 70 -1.64 -4.72 8.34
C LEU A 70 -1.30 -3.29 7.95
N ALA A 71 -1.69 -2.29 8.76
CA ALA A 71 -1.27 -0.91 8.53
C ALA A 71 0.25 -0.76 8.65
N LEU A 72 0.86 -1.38 9.66
CA LEU A 72 2.31 -1.39 9.79
C LEU A 72 2.97 -2.12 8.63
N LEU A 73 2.40 -3.24 8.21
CA LEU A 73 2.91 -4.00 7.06
C LEU A 73 2.84 -3.17 5.78
N MET A 74 1.73 -2.45 5.56
CA MET A 74 1.58 -1.56 4.39
C MET A 74 2.52 -0.36 4.47
N PHE A 75 2.81 0.14 5.66
CA PHE A 75 3.83 1.18 5.85
C PHE A 75 5.19 0.68 5.33
N LEU A 76 5.61 -0.50 5.75
CA LEU A 76 6.89 -1.08 5.33
C LEU A 76 6.90 -1.40 3.84
N TYR A 77 5.79 -1.92 3.31
CA TYR A 77 5.66 -2.20 1.88
C TYR A 77 5.78 -0.91 1.06
N THR A 78 5.09 0.16 1.47
CA THR A 78 5.13 1.44 0.76
C THR A 78 6.53 2.04 0.79
N LEU A 79 7.25 1.91 1.90
CA LEU A 79 8.65 2.30 1.98
C LEU A 79 9.48 1.51 0.96
N GLY A 80 9.29 0.20 0.90
CA GLY A 80 10.01 -0.65 -0.06
C GLY A 80 9.75 -0.23 -1.50
N THR A 81 8.50 0.05 -1.86
CA THR A 81 8.15 0.48 -3.21
C THR A 81 8.75 1.85 -3.54
N ALA A 82 8.81 2.76 -2.57
CA ALA A 82 9.46 4.06 -2.76
C ALA A 82 10.95 3.89 -3.07
N LEU A 83 11.63 3.02 -2.33
CA LEU A 83 13.06 2.81 -2.50
C LEU A 83 13.42 2.01 -3.75
N ILE A 84 12.54 1.12 -4.21
CA ILE A 84 12.81 0.28 -5.38
C ILE A 84 12.22 0.90 -6.64
N GLY A 85 10.97 1.37 -6.58
CA GLY A 85 10.21 1.80 -7.76
C GLY A 85 10.34 3.27 -8.11
N HIS A 86 10.73 4.10 -7.17
CA HIS A 86 10.72 5.56 -7.35
C HIS A 86 12.06 6.19 -6.98
N ARG A 87 13.14 5.62 -7.54
CA ARG A 87 14.50 6.08 -7.27
C ARG A 87 14.84 7.30 -8.13
N PHE A 88 14.36 8.46 -7.73
CA PHE A 88 14.61 9.70 -8.50
C PHE A 88 16.10 10.05 -8.53
N TRP A 89 16.88 9.61 -7.55
CA TRP A 89 18.33 9.87 -7.49
C TRP A 89 19.13 9.11 -8.54
N THR A 90 18.56 8.05 -9.14
CA THR A 90 19.17 7.30 -10.25
C THR A 90 18.44 7.51 -11.58
N ALA A 91 17.33 8.24 -11.58
CA ALA A 91 16.54 8.47 -12.77
C ALA A 91 17.23 9.47 -13.70
N ASN A 92 17.00 9.34 -15.03
CA ASN A 92 17.44 10.33 -16.00
C ASN A 92 16.64 11.63 -15.83
N ASP A 93 17.08 12.70 -16.50
CA ASP A 93 16.47 14.01 -16.34
C ASP A 93 14.98 14.03 -16.73
N ALA A 94 14.59 13.24 -17.74
CA ALA A 94 13.20 13.17 -18.21
C ALA A 94 12.27 12.52 -17.20
N GLU A 95 12.76 11.58 -16.39
CA GLU A 95 11.96 10.79 -15.45
C GLU A 95 12.10 11.26 -14.00
N ARG A 96 13.07 12.12 -13.71
CA ARG A 96 13.42 12.48 -12.32
C ARG A 96 12.25 13.14 -11.59
N VAL A 97 11.54 14.07 -12.23
CA VAL A 97 10.45 14.80 -11.59
C VAL A 97 9.32 13.83 -11.23
N ASP A 98 8.93 12.95 -12.16
CA ASP A 98 7.86 11.99 -11.91
C ASP A 98 8.24 10.99 -10.82
N SER A 99 9.48 10.50 -10.83
CA SER A 99 9.98 9.58 -9.80
C SER A 99 10.05 10.26 -8.44
N MET A 100 10.50 11.51 -8.40
CA MET A 100 10.56 12.30 -7.17
C MET A 100 9.17 12.53 -6.59
N ASP A 101 8.22 12.93 -7.44
CA ASP A 101 6.84 13.16 -7.02
C ASP A 101 6.22 11.88 -6.45
N SER A 102 6.43 10.75 -7.12
CA SER A 102 5.92 9.46 -6.66
C SER A 102 6.57 9.03 -5.35
N PHE A 103 7.88 9.28 -5.19
CA PHE A 103 8.59 8.97 -3.95
C PHE A 103 7.97 9.75 -2.78
N PHE A 104 7.78 11.05 -2.94
CA PHE A 104 7.23 11.87 -1.86
C PHE A 104 5.74 11.60 -1.62
N LYS A 105 4.97 11.23 -2.65
CA LYS A 105 3.60 10.74 -2.44
C LYS A 105 3.59 9.49 -1.56
N ASN A 106 4.51 8.57 -1.80
CA ASN A 106 4.61 7.35 -0.98
C ASN A 106 4.97 7.69 0.48
N LEU A 107 5.83 8.68 0.71
CA LEU A 107 6.11 9.14 2.08
C LEU A 107 4.84 9.65 2.77
N SER A 108 3.99 10.37 2.04
CA SER A 108 2.72 10.86 2.59
C SER A 108 1.76 9.72 2.90
N ILE A 109 1.68 8.72 2.03
CA ILE A 109 0.87 7.51 2.24
C ILE A 109 1.36 6.75 3.47
N MET A 110 2.67 6.64 3.64
CA MET A 110 3.27 6.01 4.83
C MET A 110 2.81 6.70 6.11
N GLY A 111 2.74 8.03 6.11
CA GLY A 111 2.21 8.79 7.24
C GLY A 111 0.78 8.41 7.56
N GLY A 112 -0.05 8.22 6.54
CA GLY A 112 -1.42 7.75 6.71
C GLY A 112 -1.51 6.37 7.37
N PHE A 113 -0.67 5.43 6.94
CA PHE A 113 -0.64 4.10 7.55
C PHE A 113 -0.12 4.11 8.99
N LEU A 114 0.86 4.95 9.31
CA LEU A 114 1.30 5.12 10.71
C LEU A 114 0.15 5.64 11.58
N LEU A 115 -0.59 6.61 11.08
CA LEU A 115 -1.72 7.15 11.81
C LEU A 115 -2.80 6.09 12.01
N LEU A 116 -3.09 5.30 10.98
CA LEU A 116 -4.04 4.19 11.08
C LEU A 116 -3.58 3.14 12.08
N PHE A 117 -2.28 2.85 12.11
CA PHE A 117 -1.70 1.93 13.10
C PHE A 117 -1.98 2.42 14.53
N VAL A 118 -1.85 3.72 14.78
CA VAL A 118 -2.08 4.31 16.11
C VAL A 118 -3.57 4.35 16.46
N THR A 119 -4.42 4.80 15.52
CA THR A 119 -5.85 4.96 15.79
C THR A 119 -6.60 3.63 15.80
N GLY A 120 -6.12 2.65 15.03
CA GLY A 120 -6.86 1.42 14.79
C GLY A 120 -7.99 1.62 13.80
N PRO A 121 -8.85 0.60 13.62
CA PRO A 121 -9.83 0.57 12.53
C PRO A 121 -11.07 1.44 12.75
N GLY A 122 -11.32 1.90 13.96
CA GLY A 122 -12.56 2.56 14.33
C GLY A 122 -13.71 1.58 14.54
N LYS A 123 -14.88 2.11 14.86
CA LYS A 123 -16.06 1.32 15.21
C LYS A 123 -16.59 0.50 14.01
N TYR A 124 -16.50 1.05 12.81
CA TYR A 124 -17.07 0.42 11.62
C TYR A 124 -16.04 -0.48 10.95
N SER A 125 -15.77 -1.63 11.58
CA SER A 125 -14.72 -2.55 11.12
C SER A 125 -15.04 -3.99 11.51
N ILE A 126 -14.44 -4.93 10.76
CA ILE A 126 -14.53 -6.36 11.08
C ILE A 126 -13.81 -6.65 12.40
N ASP A 127 -12.72 -5.95 12.70
CA ASP A 127 -11.99 -6.13 13.96
C ASP A 127 -12.90 -5.93 15.17
N VAL A 128 -13.75 -4.89 15.13
CA VAL A 128 -14.68 -4.63 16.21
C VAL A 128 -15.84 -5.63 16.19
N LEU A 129 -16.36 -5.95 15.00
CA LEU A 129 -17.49 -6.86 14.84
C LEU A 129 -17.20 -8.25 15.42
N PHE A 130 -15.99 -8.77 15.19
CA PHE A 130 -15.59 -10.09 15.65
C PHE A 130 -14.68 -10.06 16.87
N ASN A 131 -14.51 -8.91 17.51
CA ASN A 131 -13.65 -8.74 18.69
C ASN A 131 -12.22 -9.24 18.48
N PHE A 132 -11.68 -9.04 17.28
CA PHE A 132 -10.29 -9.38 17.06
C PHE A 132 -9.39 -8.51 17.94
N PRO A 133 -8.37 -9.11 18.57
CA PRO A 133 -7.46 -8.31 19.40
C PRO A 133 -6.76 -7.27 18.55
N SER A 134 -6.76 -6.06 19.06
CA SER A 134 -6.05 -4.94 18.47
C SER A 134 -4.81 -4.73 19.29
N PRO A 135 -3.65 -5.17 18.82
CA PRO A 135 -2.41 -4.99 19.57
C PRO A 135 -2.07 -3.52 19.78
#